data_dda44ecce845df2ea01a4f31dc8c897c
#
_entry.id   dda44ecce845df2ea01a4f31dc8c897c
#
_cell.length_a   1.000
_cell.length_b   1.000
_cell.length_c   1.000
_cell.angle_alpha   90.00
_cell.angle_beta   90.00
_cell.angle_gamma   90.00
#
_symmetry.space_group_name_H-M   'P 1'
#
loop_
_entity.id
_entity.type
_entity.pdbx_description
1 polymer ?
#
loop_
_entity_poly.entity_id
_entity_poly.type
_entity_poly.pdbx_seq_one_letter_code
_entity_poly.pdbx_strand_id
1 'polypeptide(L)'
;MITVKVSKQPIREVSITKWSIRTLSDKSLRYRLRVVVFRVTFVCTGNICRSPMAEHILRRHLEDAALDVEVDSSGTQGWHTGKPADHRTIAALRRAGYTSAHSARQFRALWFGRYDLIIALDGGHLRDLRSMAPSAADREKVRLLREFDPDADSPDVADPYYGGRADFEKVRVQIEAAAPGLVAEIKTRLTS
;
A
#
# COMPACT_ATOMS: atom_id res chain seq x y z
N MET A 1 -4.87 9.27 20.15
CA MET A 1 -6.24 8.77 20.41
C MET A 1 -6.46 7.63 19.43
N ILE A 2 -6.59 6.40 19.91
CA ILE A 2 -6.76 5.23 19.03
C ILE A 2 -8.25 4.89 19.07
N THR A 3 -8.92 4.95 17.93
CA THR A 3 -10.34 4.59 17.80
C THR A 3 -10.45 3.11 17.46
N VAL A 4 -11.15 2.33 18.30
CA VAL A 4 -11.36 0.90 18.11
C VAL A 4 -12.83 0.67 17.73
N LYS A 5 -13.08 0.12 16.53
CA LYS A 5 -14.43 -0.29 16.09
C LYS A 5 -14.71 -1.73 16.52
N VAL A 6 -15.81 -1.95 17.22
CA VAL A 6 -16.31 -3.28 17.63
C VAL A 6 -17.53 -3.61 16.76
N SER A 7 -17.48 -4.68 15.97
CA SER A 7 -18.61 -5.14 15.15
C SER A 7 -19.44 -6.19 15.90
N LYS A 8 -20.59 -5.82 16.34
CA LYS A 8 -21.94 -6.41 16.38
C LYS A 8 -22.77 -5.72 17.46
N GLN A 9 -23.72 -4.87 16.94
CA GLN A 9 -24.81 -4.22 17.67
C GLN A 9 -24.41 -3.13 18.69
N PRO A 10 -25.23 -2.09 18.94
CA PRO A 10 -24.94 -0.76 18.38
C PRO A 10 -23.66 -0.19 18.95
N ILE A 11 -22.95 0.54 18.12
CA ILE A 11 -21.63 1.14 18.37
C ILE A 11 -21.69 1.97 19.65
N ARG A 12 -21.03 1.53 20.72
CA ARG A 12 -20.65 2.37 21.85
C ARG A 12 -19.19 2.72 21.68
N GLU A 13 -18.90 4.00 21.54
CA GLU A 13 -17.51 4.48 21.60
C GLU A 13 -16.96 4.23 23.01
N VAL A 14 -15.87 3.51 23.09
CA VAL A 14 -15.13 3.33 24.34
C VAL A 14 -13.81 4.07 24.21
N SER A 15 -13.71 5.20 24.91
CA SER A 15 -12.44 5.92 25.03
C SER A 15 -11.59 5.25 26.10
N ILE A 16 -10.45 4.67 25.69
CA ILE A 16 -9.51 4.03 26.62
C ILE A 16 -8.36 5.00 26.89
N THR A 17 -8.32 5.56 28.09
CA THR A 17 -7.16 6.30 28.58
C THR A 17 -6.09 5.35 29.11
N LYS A 18 -4.82 5.75 29.04
CA LYS A 18 -3.59 4.97 29.32
C LYS A 18 -3.52 4.29 30.71
N TRP A 19 -4.52 4.51 31.59
CA TRP A 19 -4.54 4.03 32.97
C TRP A 19 -5.44 2.81 33.24
N SER A 20 -6.24 2.36 32.26
CA SER A 20 -7.21 1.26 32.47
C SER A 20 -6.68 -0.17 32.21
N ILE A 21 -5.41 -0.34 31.88
CA ILE A 21 -4.87 -1.67 31.49
C ILE A 21 -4.57 -2.59 32.70
N ARG A 22 -4.61 -2.10 33.94
CA ARG A 22 -4.15 -2.87 35.12
C ARG A 22 -5.20 -3.76 35.82
N THR A 23 -6.44 -3.77 35.43
CA THR A 23 -7.52 -4.44 36.18
C THR A 23 -8.41 -5.40 35.40
N LEU A 24 -7.97 -5.90 34.24
CA LEU A 24 -8.74 -6.92 33.50
C LEU A 24 -8.23 -8.34 33.80
N SER A 25 -8.44 -8.83 35.03
CA SER A 25 -8.25 -10.23 35.37
C SER A 25 -9.55 -11.06 35.29
N ASP A 26 -10.60 -10.54 34.67
CA ASP A 26 -11.84 -11.27 34.45
C ASP A 26 -11.72 -12.16 33.22
N LYS A 27 -11.70 -13.50 33.48
CA LYS A 27 -11.61 -14.53 32.46
C LYS A 27 -12.83 -14.64 31.54
N SER A 28 -13.91 -13.88 31.81
CA SER A 28 -15.18 -13.95 31.06
C SER A 28 -15.27 -13.02 29.85
N LEU A 29 -14.38 -12.02 29.72
CA LEU A 29 -14.39 -11.06 28.60
C LEU A 29 -13.14 -11.20 27.71
N ARG A 30 -13.01 -12.31 27.01
CA ARG A 30 -12.04 -12.41 25.90
C ARG A 30 -12.56 -11.68 24.66
N TYR A 31 -12.76 -10.38 24.73
CA TYR A 31 -12.88 -9.57 23.54
C TYR A 31 -11.50 -9.48 22.89
N ARG A 32 -11.30 -10.23 21.81
CA ARG A 32 -10.15 -10.05 20.94
C ARG A 32 -10.33 -8.69 20.26
N LEU A 33 -9.71 -7.65 20.81
CA LEU A 33 -9.58 -6.38 20.12
C LEU A 33 -8.88 -6.65 18.78
N ARG A 34 -9.63 -6.68 17.71
CA ARG A 34 -9.08 -6.78 16.36
C ARG A 34 -8.67 -5.38 16.00
N VAL A 35 -7.40 -5.06 16.16
CA VAL A 35 -6.83 -3.85 15.56
C VAL A 35 -7.01 -4.03 14.05
N VAL A 36 -7.89 -3.24 13.45
CA VAL A 36 -8.05 -3.21 12.00
C VAL A 36 -6.89 -2.36 11.47
N VAL A 37 -5.86 -3.02 10.99
CA VAL A 37 -4.72 -2.36 10.35
C VAL A 37 -5.11 -2.09 8.90
N PHE A 38 -5.03 -0.83 8.47
CA PHE A 38 -5.24 -0.46 7.06
C PHE A 38 -4.07 -0.99 6.21
N ARG A 39 -4.39 -1.63 5.07
CA ARG A 39 -3.39 -2.29 4.23
C ARG A 39 -3.43 -1.81 2.80
N VAL A 40 -2.28 -1.38 2.30
CA VAL A 40 -2.08 -0.95 0.92
C VAL A 40 -1.08 -1.85 0.23
N THR A 41 -1.36 -2.24 -1.02
CA THR A 41 -0.37 -2.93 -1.86
C THR A 41 -0.19 -2.23 -3.20
N PHE A 42 1.05 -2.17 -3.68
CA PHE A 42 1.37 -1.69 -5.03
C PHE A 42 1.57 -2.87 -5.98
N VAL A 43 1.04 -2.77 -7.20
CA VAL A 43 1.13 -3.87 -8.15
C VAL A 43 1.66 -3.37 -9.50
N CYS A 44 2.77 -3.97 -9.96
CA CYS A 44 3.29 -3.82 -11.32
C CYS A 44 3.38 -5.19 -12.01
N THR A 45 4.11 -5.33 -13.11
CA THR A 45 4.24 -6.60 -13.82
C THR A 45 5.04 -7.63 -13.00
N GLY A 46 6.33 -7.38 -12.79
CA GLY A 46 7.27 -8.36 -12.22
C GLY A 46 7.62 -8.19 -10.75
N ASN A 47 7.13 -7.15 -10.09
CA ASN A 47 7.44 -6.79 -8.71
C ASN A 47 8.94 -6.61 -8.42
N ILE A 48 9.68 -6.03 -9.37
CA ILE A 48 11.11 -5.75 -9.22
C ILE A 48 11.50 -4.29 -9.49
N CYS A 49 10.65 -3.50 -10.18
CA CYS A 49 10.96 -2.11 -10.52
C CYS A 49 10.00 -1.13 -9.83
N ARG A 50 8.84 -0.86 -10.44
CA ARG A 50 7.91 0.20 -10.04
C ARG A 50 7.26 -0.05 -8.68
N SER A 51 6.66 -1.23 -8.46
CA SER A 51 5.91 -1.51 -7.24
C SER A 51 6.78 -1.57 -5.98
N PRO A 52 8.02 -2.16 -5.96
CA PRO A 52 8.87 -2.07 -4.78
C PRO A 52 9.37 -0.65 -4.53
N MET A 53 9.56 0.17 -5.59
CA MET A 53 9.90 1.58 -5.43
C MET A 53 8.77 2.34 -4.73
N ALA A 54 7.52 2.14 -5.17
CA ALA A 54 6.35 2.76 -4.58
C ALA A 54 6.12 2.33 -3.12
N GLU A 55 6.33 1.05 -2.80
CA GLU A 55 6.25 0.52 -1.44
C GLU A 55 7.18 1.26 -0.48
N HIS A 56 8.47 1.39 -0.82
CA HIS A 56 9.45 2.03 0.05
C HIS A 56 9.23 3.53 0.20
N ILE A 57 8.83 4.21 -0.88
CA ILE A 57 8.51 5.64 -0.84
C ILE A 57 7.27 5.90 0.03
N LEU A 58 6.16 5.18 -0.21
CA LEU A 58 4.96 5.39 0.61
C LEU A 58 5.19 5.06 2.08
N ARG A 59 5.91 3.97 2.37
CA ARG A 59 6.24 3.61 3.76
C ARG A 59 6.89 4.77 4.50
N ARG A 60 7.86 5.45 3.90
CA ARG A 60 8.51 6.61 4.50
C ARG A 60 7.53 7.78 4.72
N HIS A 61 6.70 8.10 3.73
CA HIS A 61 5.68 9.15 3.87
C HIS A 61 4.66 8.87 4.98
N LEU A 62 4.30 7.60 5.20
CA LEU A 62 3.40 7.18 6.28
C LEU A 62 4.09 7.27 7.66
N GLU A 63 5.37 6.88 7.74
CA GLU A 63 6.19 7.05 8.94
C GLU A 63 6.29 8.52 9.33
N ASP A 64 6.60 9.40 8.38
CA ASP A 64 6.70 10.85 8.58
C ASP A 64 5.33 11.47 8.98
N ALA A 65 4.23 10.87 8.53
CA ALA A 65 2.85 11.26 8.90
C ALA A 65 2.35 10.61 10.20
N ALA A 66 3.14 9.77 10.87
CA ALA A 66 2.80 8.96 12.05
C ALA A 66 1.52 8.13 11.87
N LEU A 67 1.34 7.53 10.69
CA LEU A 67 0.21 6.66 10.37
C LEU A 67 0.61 5.19 10.46
N ASP A 68 -0.17 4.40 11.19
CA ASP A 68 0.00 2.95 11.31
C ASP A 68 -0.75 2.23 10.17
N VAL A 69 -0.03 2.03 9.05
CA VAL A 69 -0.55 1.43 7.81
C VAL A 69 0.46 0.39 7.32
N GLU A 70 -0.02 -0.82 7.06
CA GLU A 70 0.81 -1.84 6.42
C GLU A 70 0.91 -1.59 4.91
N VAL A 71 2.13 -1.50 4.41
CA VAL A 71 2.42 -1.31 2.98
C VAL A 71 3.29 -2.43 2.47
N ASP A 72 2.89 -2.99 1.35
CA ASP A 72 3.67 -3.99 0.64
C ASP A 72 3.53 -3.85 -0.90
N SER A 73 4.15 -4.77 -1.65
CA SER A 73 4.03 -4.79 -3.10
C SER A 73 4.01 -6.20 -3.67
N SER A 74 3.52 -6.32 -4.92
CA SER A 74 3.46 -7.57 -5.66
C SER A 74 3.48 -7.32 -7.17
N GLY A 75 3.50 -8.39 -7.96
CA GLY A 75 3.41 -8.33 -9.43
C GLY A 75 2.18 -9.06 -9.96
N THR A 76 1.68 -8.66 -11.13
CA THR A 76 0.66 -9.45 -11.84
C THR A 76 1.25 -10.77 -12.32
N GLN A 77 2.58 -10.81 -12.54
CA GLN A 77 3.31 -12.00 -13.00
C GLN A 77 4.28 -12.52 -11.93
N GLY A 78 4.49 -13.84 -11.93
CA GLY A 78 5.33 -14.54 -10.94
C GLY A 78 6.78 -14.79 -11.35
N TRP A 79 7.24 -14.27 -12.50
CA TRP A 79 8.56 -14.61 -13.10
C TRP A 79 9.77 -14.33 -12.21
N HIS A 80 9.63 -13.38 -11.30
CA HIS A 80 10.71 -12.94 -10.41
C HIS A 80 10.46 -13.30 -8.94
N THR A 81 9.51 -14.17 -8.64
CA THR A 81 9.19 -14.55 -7.25
C THR A 81 10.44 -14.96 -6.48
N GLY A 82 10.63 -14.39 -5.29
CA GLY A 82 11.78 -14.61 -4.42
C GLY A 82 13.03 -13.81 -4.77
N LYS A 83 13.06 -13.10 -5.91
CA LYS A 83 14.21 -12.27 -6.29
C LYS A 83 14.15 -10.88 -5.60
N PRO A 84 15.31 -10.26 -5.39
CA PRO A 84 15.36 -8.87 -4.92
C PRO A 84 14.81 -7.91 -6.00
N ALA A 85 14.61 -6.66 -5.63
CA ALA A 85 14.32 -5.61 -6.60
C ALA A 85 15.47 -5.45 -7.61
N ASP A 86 15.16 -4.93 -8.80
CA ASP A 86 16.16 -4.59 -9.82
C ASP A 86 17.24 -3.67 -9.21
N HIS A 87 18.50 -3.92 -9.55
CA HIS A 87 19.62 -3.16 -9.01
C HIS A 87 19.52 -1.64 -9.27
N ARG A 88 18.88 -1.24 -10.37
CA ARG A 88 18.61 0.16 -10.70
C ARG A 88 17.54 0.77 -9.80
N THR A 89 16.50 -0.01 -9.44
CA THR A 89 15.51 0.37 -8.41
C THR A 89 16.18 0.59 -7.06
N ILE A 90 17.01 -0.37 -6.62
CA ILE A 90 17.77 -0.28 -5.38
C ILE A 90 18.68 0.96 -5.38
N ALA A 91 19.37 1.20 -6.50
CA ALA A 91 20.25 2.35 -6.62
C ALA A 91 19.48 3.70 -6.59
N ALA A 92 18.31 3.79 -7.25
CA ALA A 92 17.47 4.98 -7.23
C ALA A 92 16.95 5.28 -5.81
N LEU A 93 16.41 4.27 -5.13
CA LEU A 93 15.93 4.37 -3.74
C LEU A 93 17.03 4.82 -2.79
N ARG A 94 18.21 4.20 -2.84
CA ARG A 94 19.34 4.53 -1.96
C ARG A 94 19.83 5.96 -2.16
N ARG A 95 19.91 6.44 -3.42
CA ARG A 95 20.31 7.84 -3.68
C ARG A 95 19.34 8.84 -3.08
N ALA A 96 18.07 8.50 -3.00
CA ALA A 96 17.02 9.32 -2.39
C ALA A 96 16.84 9.07 -0.88
N GLY A 97 17.67 8.24 -0.26
CA GLY A 97 17.65 7.98 1.19
C GLY A 97 16.58 6.97 1.65
N TYR A 98 15.99 6.21 0.72
CA TYR A 98 15.03 5.16 1.06
C TYR A 98 15.70 3.81 1.34
N THR A 99 15.00 2.96 2.11
CA THR A 99 15.35 1.54 2.23
C THR A 99 15.10 0.79 0.91
N SER A 100 15.62 -0.43 0.79
CA SER A 100 15.50 -1.19 -0.46
C SER A 100 15.42 -2.72 -0.26
N ALA A 101 15.18 -3.17 0.97
CA ALA A 101 15.00 -4.61 1.23
C ALA A 101 13.69 -5.09 0.60
N HIS A 102 13.77 -6.10 -0.29
CA HIS A 102 12.62 -6.56 -1.04
C HIS A 102 12.78 -8.03 -1.46
N SER A 103 11.64 -8.73 -1.56
CA SER A 103 11.53 -10.05 -2.17
C SER A 103 10.26 -10.10 -3.02
N ALA A 104 10.44 -10.24 -4.33
CA ALA A 104 9.34 -10.20 -5.30
C ALA A 104 8.35 -11.35 -5.08
N ARG A 105 7.06 -11.07 -5.29
CA ARG A 105 5.97 -12.04 -5.17
C ARG A 105 4.85 -11.74 -6.17
N GLN A 106 4.06 -12.76 -6.53
CA GLN A 106 2.92 -12.60 -7.40
C GLN A 106 1.66 -12.27 -6.59
N PHE A 107 0.87 -11.30 -7.06
CA PHE A 107 -0.47 -10.99 -6.55
C PHE A 107 -1.41 -12.17 -6.82
N ARG A 108 -2.27 -12.48 -5.86
CA ARG A 108 -3.26 -13.56 -5.97
C ARG A 108 -4.66 -13.04 -5.67
N ALA A 109 -5.67 -13.53 -6.40
CA ALA A 109 -7.08 -13.12 -6.22
C ALA A 109 -7.56 -13.25 -4.76
N LEU A 110 -7.10 -14.25 -4.02
CA LEU A 110 -7.40 -14.43 -2.59
C LEU A 110 -6.91 -13.27 -1.71
N TRP A 111 -6.02 -12.42 -2.22
CA TRP A 111 -5.45 -11.32 -1.44
C TRP A 111 -6.31 -10.06 -1.45
N PHE A 112 -7.35 -9.99 -2.31
CA PHE A 112 -8.28 -8.86 -2.27
C PHE A 112 -8.90 -8.64 -0.89
N GLY A 113 -9.21 -9.72 -0.17
CA GLY A 113 -9.72 -9.64 1.21
C GLY A 113 -8.70 -9.17 2.27
N ARG A 114 -7.43 -9.01 1.90
CA ARG A 114 -6.35 -8.58 2.81
C ARG A 114 -6.09 -7.09 2.75
N TYR A 115 -6.44 -6.43 1.64
CA TYR A 115 -6.11 -5.04 1.37
C TYR A 115 -7.35 -4.16 1.34
N ASP A 116 -7.19 -2.95 1.84
CA ASP A 116 -8.18 -1.89 1.78
C ASP A 116 -7.99 -1.04 0.53
N LEU A 117 -6.75 -1.00 0.00
CA LEU A 117 -6.41 -0.27 -1.21
C LEU A 117 -5.34 -1.04 -2.01
N ILE A 118 -5.57 -1.17 -3.32
CA ILE A 118 -4.68 -1.87 -4.26
C ILE A 118 -4.29 -0.89 -5.35
N ILE A 119 -3.02 -0.54 -5.43
CA ILE A 119 -2.53 0.52 -6.31
C ILE A 119 -1.86 -0.10 -7.54
N ALA A 120 -2.49 0.08 -8.68
CA ALA A 120 -1.95 -0.24 -9.99
C ALA A 120 -0.98 0.84 -10.48
N LEU A 121 0.12 0.45 -11.11
CA LEU A 121 1.13 1.40 -11.59
C LEU A 121 0.86 1.88 -13.03
N ASP A 122 -0.01 1.19 -13.76
CA ASP A 122 -0.46 1.60 -15.11
C ASP A 122 -1.84 1.00 -15.43
N GLY A 123 -2.41 1.44 -16.58
CA GLY A 123 -3.72 0.98 -17.03
C GLY A 123 -3.78 -0.52 -17.37
N GLY A 124 -2.65 -1.14 -17.73
CA GLY A 124 -2.56 -2.61 -17.92
C GLY A 124 -2.78 -3.34 -16.60
N HIS A 125 -2.02 -2.97 -15.58
CA HIS A 125 -2.17 -3.54 -14.23
C HIS A 125 -3.57 -3.28 -13.65
N LEU A 126 -4.15 -2.11 -13.88
CA LEU A 126 -5.52 -1.79 -13.44
C LEU A 126 -6.54 -2.77 -14.05
N ARG A 127 -6.46 -3.00 -15.38
CA ARG A 127 -7.35 -3.95 -16.06
C ARG A 127 -7.17 -5.37 -15.54
N ASP A 128 -5.93 -5.84 -15.42
CA ASP A 128 -5.62 -7.18 -14.94
C ASP A 128 -6.17 -7.41 -13.53
N LEU A 129 -5.90 -6.49 -12.60
CA LEU A 129 -6.38 -6.57 -11.23
C LEU A 129 -7.90 -6.54 -11.15
N ARG A 130 -8.56 -5.63 -11.89
CA ARG A 130 -10.02 -5.56 -11.91
C ARG A 130 -10.68 -6.81 -12.51
N SER A 131 -10.01 -7.47 -13.47
CA SER A 131 -10.49 -8.74 -14.01
C SER A 131 -10.36 -9.91 -13.03
N MET A 132 -9.37 -9.85 -12.12
CA MET A 132 -9.15 -10.85 -11.07
C MET A 132 -10.02 -10.63 -9.82
N ALA A 133 -10.64 -9.45 -9.68
CA ALA A 133 -11.38 -9.08 -8.48
C ALA A 133 -12.64 -9.94 -8.29
N PRO A 134 -12.81 -10.58 -7.11
CA PRO A 134 -13.93 -11.49 -6.86
C PRO A 134 -15.31 -10.80 -6.83
N SER A 135 -15.35 -9.50 -6.52
CA SER A 135 -16.59 -8.74 -6.36
C SER A 135 -16.47 -7.32 -6.94
N ALA A 136 -17.61 -6.63 -7.07
CA ALA A 136 -17.64 -5.20 -7.42
C ALA A 136 -16.91 -4.35 -6.37
N ALA A 137 -17.14 -4.62 -5.08
CA ALA A 137 -16.47 -3.93 -3.98
C ALA A 137 -14.94 -4.12 -4.03
N ASP A 138 -14.45 -5.29 -4.45
CA ASP A 138 -13.00 -5.51 -4.61
C ASP A 138 -12.43 -4.75 -5.82
N ARG A 139 -13.21 -4.58 -6.90
CA ARG A 139 -12.80 -3.74 -8.04
C ARG A 139 -12.61 -2.28 -7.66
N GLU A 140 -13.44 -1.76 -6.76
CA GLU A 140 -13.37 -0.38 -6.26
C GLU A 140 -12.12 -0.11 -5.41
N LYS A 141 -11.53 -1.16 -4.83
CA LYS A 141 -10.25 -1.03 -4.11
C LYS A 141 -9.07 -0.76 -5.06
N VAL A 142 -9.22 -1.06 -6.36
CA VAL A 142 -8.13 -0.94 -7.33
C VAL A 142 -8.13 0.45 -7.95
N ARG A 143 -7.07 1.22 -7.69
CA ARG A 143 -6.88 2.60 -8.16
C ARG A 143 -5.52 2.74 -8.86
N LEU A 144 -5.40 3.70 -9.76
CA LEU A 144 -4.11 4.07 -10.34
C LEU A 144 -3.31 4.96 -9.39
N LEU A 145 -1.99 4.78 -9.32
CA LEU A 145 -1.14 5.63 -8.47
C LEU A 145 -1.21 7.10 -8.89
N ARG A 146 -1.17 7.37 -10.18
CA ARG A 146 -1.13 8.75 -10.70
C ARG A 146 -2.46 9.51 -10.52
N GLU A 147 -3.55 8.84 -10.12
CA GLU A 147 -4.80 9.53 -9.71
C GLU A 147 -4.62 10.39 -8.46
N PHE A 148 -3.57 10.14 -7.67
CA PHE A 148 -3.23 10.87 -6.45
C PHE A 148 -2.22 12.01 -6.67
N ASP A 149 -1.81 12.24 -7.90
CA ASP A 149 -0.92 13.32 -8.30
C ASP A 149 -1.73 14.35 -9.10
N PRO A 150 -2.01 15.55 -8.55
CA PRO A 150 -2.83 16.54 -9.22
C PRO A 150 -2.18 17.10 -10.49
N ASP A 151 -0.85 16.99 -10.61
CA ASP A 151 -0.09 17.50 -11.77
C ASP A 151 0.31 16.37 -12.73
N ALA A 152 -0.35 15.21 -12.65
CA ALA A 152 -0.03 14.08 -13.49
C ALA A 152 -0.31 14.37 -14.98
N ASP A 153 0.72 14.22 -15.79
CA ASP A 153 0.68 14.33 -17.26
C ASP A 153 0.18 13.05 -17.96
N SER A 154 0.12 11.94 -17.22
CA SER A 154 -0.30 10.62 -17.68
C SER A 154 -0.88 9.84 -16.51
N PRO A 155 -1.90 8.98 -16.73
CA PRO A 155 -2.41 8.08 -15.69
C PRO A 155 -1.43 6.96 -15.31
N ASP A 156 -0.38 6.74 -16.12
CA ASP A 156 0.56 5.64 -15.97
C ASP A 156 1.89 6.11 -15.39
N VAL A 157 2.45 5.31 -14.50
CA VAL A 157 3.87 5.37 -14.14
C VAL A 157 4.66 4.68 -15.23
N ALA A 158 5.62 5.41 -15.83
CA ALA A 158 6.46 4.90 -16.92
C ALA A 158 7.13 3.56 -16.55
N ASP A 159 7.29 2.65 -17.53
CA ASP A 159 8.01 1.40 -17.31
C ASP A 159 9.52 1.58 -17.59
N PRO A 160 10.39 1.49 -16.55
CA PRO A 160 11.80 1.73 -16.71
C PRO A 160 12.60 0.48 -17.12
N TYR A 161 11.93 -0.67 -17.30
CA TYR A 161 12.62 -1.97 -17.38
C TYR A 161 13.71 -2.03 -18.45
N TYR A 162 13.44 -1.52 -19.65
CA TYR A 162 14.43 -1.47 -20.73
C TYR A 162 15.25 -0.18 -20.77
N GLY A 163 15.02 0.74 -19.82
CA GLY A 163 15.69 2.03 -19.74
C GLY A 163 16.95 2.02 -18.89
N GLY A 164 17.53 3.21 -18.75
CA GLY A 164 18.72 3.48 -17.95
C GLY A 164 18.42 4.17 -16.62
N ARG A 165 19.47 4.74 -16.02
CA ARG A 165 19.37 5.47 -14.76
C ARG A 165 18.31 6.58 -14.76
N ALA A 166 18.25 7.36 -15.85
CA ALA A 166 17.32 8.49 -15.98
C ALA A 166 15.86 8.02 -15.92
N ASP A 167 15.55 6.86 -16.51
CA ASP A 167 14.20 6.32 -16.52
C ASP A 167 13.77 5.88 -15.12
N PHE A 168 14.67 5.28 -14.34
CA PHE A 168 14.40 4.92 -12.94
C PHE A 168 14.23 6.16 -12.04
N GLU A 169 14.98 7.23 -12.29
CA GLU A 169 14.79 8.51 -11.59
C GLU A 169 13.45 9.16 -11.96
N LYS A 170 13.05 9.12 -13.24
CA LYS A 170 11.73 9.59 -13.68
C LYS A 170 10.61 8.87 -12.94
N VAL A 171 10.69 7.52 -12.85
CA VAL A 171 9.71 6.70 -12.11
C VAL A 171 9.67 7.09 -10.64
N ARG A 172 10.83 7.28 -10.02
CA ARG A 172 10.91 7.72 -8.62
C ARG A 172 10.19 9.04 -8.39
N VAL A 173 10.48 10.03 -9.24
CA VAL A 173 9.83 11.35 -9.16
C VAL A 173 8.31 11.25 -9.35
N GLN A 174 7.84 10.46 -10.31
CA GLN A 174 6.40 10.24 -10.51
C GLN A 174 5.72 9.62 -9.29
N ILE A 175 6.38 8.67 -8.64
CA ILE A 175 5.85 8.01 -7.42
C ILE A 175 5.85 8.99 -6.25
N GLU A 176 6.93 9.76 -6.06
CA GLU A 176 7.02 10.77 -5.00
C GLU A 176 5.97 11.87 -5.16
N ALA A 177 5.67 12.30 -6.38
CA ALA A 177 4.64 13.29 -6.64
C ALA A 177 3.23 12.81 -6.24
N ALA A 178 2.94 11.52 -6.41
CA ALA A 178 1.65 10.93 -6.04
C ALA A 178 1.54 10.60 -4.53
N ALA A 179 2.66 10.41 -3.83
CA ALA A 179 2.66 9.92 -2.46
C ALA A 179 1.88 10.82 -1.47
N PRO A 180 1.98 12.18 -1.49
CA PRO A 180 1.21 13.03 -0.58
C PRO A 180 -0.31 12.90 -0.76
N GLY A 181 -0.80 12.85 -2.00
CA GLY A 181 -2.23 12.66 -2.29
C GLY A 181 -2.73 11.28 -1.84
N LEU A 182 -1.93 10.24 -2.03
CA LEU A 182 -2.25 8.90 -1.55
C LEU A 182 -2.30 8.85 -0.01
N VAL A 183 -1.38 9.52 0.70
CA VAL A 183 -1.43 9.65 2.16
C VAL A 183 -2.70 10.39 2.61
N ALA A 184 -3.12 11.44 1.91
CA ALA A 184 -4.36 12.16 2.22
C ALA A 184 -5.59 11.27 2.05
N GLU A 185 -5.67 10.48 0.97
CA GLU A 185 -6.73 9.49 0.76
C GLU A 185 -6.78 8.46 1.88
N ILE A 186 -5.63 7.91 2.28
CA ILE A 186 -5.53 6.94 3.38
C ILE A 186 -6.04 7.56 4.69
N LYS A 187 -5.66 8.81 5.01
CA LYS A 187 -6.16 9.53 6.20
C LYS A 187 -7.68 9.64 6.19
N THR A 188 -8.26 10.02 5.05
CA THR A 188 -9.71 10.12 4.90
C THR A 188 -10.39 8.80 5.19
N ARG A 189 -9.88 7.68 4.64
CA ARG A 189 -10.44 6.34 4.87
C ARG A 189 -10.28 5.82 6.31
N LEU A 190 -9.22 6.22 6.99
CA LEU A 190 -9.01 5.86 8.40
C LEU A 190 -9.98 6.57 9.35
N THR A 191 -10.56 7.71 8.93
CA THR A 191 -11.47 8.54 9.74
C THR A 191 -12.94 8.36 9.37
N SER A 192 -13.25 7.63 8.28
CA SER A 192 -14.63 7.32 7.82
C SER A 192 -15.16 6.05 8.49
#